data_9edd4de502c6530ba15f515f12d8ed25
#
_entry.id   9edd4de502c6530ba15f515f12d8ed25
#
_cell.length_a   1.000
_cell.length_b   1.000
_cell.length_c   1.000
_cell.angle_alpha   90.00
_cell.angle_beta   90.00
_cell.angle_gamma   90.00
#
_symmetry.space_group_name_H-M   'P 1'
#
loop_
_entity.id
_entity.type
_entity.pdbx_description
1 polymer ?
#
loop_
_entity_poly.entity_id
_entity_poly.type
_entity_poly.pdbx_seq_one_letter_code
_entity_poly.pdbx_strand_id
1 'polypeptide(L)'
;MLSSSFHPGTVSPKRSDAAILRLRSLAALSPEGCGLLRAVLGQRMRQIPSRADIVREGDPPRVVRVFHEGWACRYKQLPDGRRQIVAFFIPGDLCDSGVFLLDRMDHSIAAITPVKLGEILPADFVHLAREAPDLAEALTISELVTVAIQREWTLGLGQRSALERVAHLMCELYVRMDAVGLVEGGAFSFPLTQVDIGSATGLTPVHVNRTLQELRRCGLIELGRRRLKLLDPLALMAAAMFDPGYLHLRDRPPGPSASAP
;
A
#
# COMPACT_ATOMS: atom_id res chain seq x y z
N MET A 1 30.57 -2.47 -40.47
CA MET A 1 29.79 -3.52 -39.79
C MET A 1 29.43 -3.00 -38.41
N LEU A 2 28.26 -2.39 -38.28
CA LEU A 2 27.78 -1.82 -37.00
C LEU A 2 26.83 -2.84 -36.38
N SER A 3 27.27 -3.43 -35.26
CA SER A 3 26.47 -4.34 -34.45
C SER A 3 25.55 -3.51 -33.58
N SER A 4 24.25 -3.50 -33.92
CA SER A 4 23.18 -2.89 -33.14
C SER A 4 22.76 -3.85 -32.05
N SER A 5 23.15 -3.56 -30.81
CA SER A 5 22.68 -4.28 -29.61
C SER A 5 21.26 -3.81 -29.30
N PHE A 6 20.30 -4.65 -29.65
CA PHE A 6 18.90 -4.49 -29.21
C PHE A 6 18.86 -4.79 -27.70
N HIS A 7 18.64 -3.77 -26.87
CA HIS A 7 18.20 -3.94 -25.50
C HIS A 7 16.69 -4.16 -25.53
N PRO A 8 16.18 -5.28 -24.97
CA PRO A 8 14.73 -5.44 -24.85
C PRO A 8 14.26 -4.43 -23.79
N GLY A 9 13.48 -3.44 -24.23
CA GLY A 9 12.80 -2.50 -23.35
C GLY A 9 11.94 -3.28 -22.35
N THR A 10 12.17 -3.06 -21.07
CA THR A 10 11.31 -3.54 -19.98
C THR A 10 9.91 -2.98 -20.21
N VAL A 11 9.01 -3.82 -20.68
CA VAL A 11 7.58 -3.49 -20.78
C VAL A 11 7.08 -3.26 -19.37
N SER A 12 6.73 -2.02 -19.06
CA SER A 12 6.06 -1.68 -17.79
C SER A 12 4.87 -2.63 -17.60
N PRO A 13 4.77 -3.35 -16.46
CA PRO A 13 3.69 -4.30 -16.25
C PRO A 13 2.35 -3.60 -16.44
N LYS A 14 1.44 -4.23 -17.18
CA LYS A 14 0.08 -3.71 -17.34
C LYS A 14 -0.49 -3.47 -15.95
N ARG A 15 -1.00 -2.28 -15.68
CA ARG A 15 -1.55 -1.88 -14.36
C ARG A 15 -2.59 -2.86 -13.79
N SER A 16 -3.18 -3.71 -14.64
CA SER A 16 -4.07 -4.82 -14.26
C SER A 16 -3.39 -5.95 -13.49
N ASP A 17 -2.07 -6.03 -13.49
CA ASP A 17 -1.33 -7.12 -12.84
C ASP A 17 -0.79 -6.77 -11.44
N ALA A 18 -1.00 -5.54 -10.95
CA ALA A 18 -0.46 -5.09 -9.67
C ALA A 18 -0.88 -5.98 -8.48
N ALA A 19 -2.13 -6.48 -8.47
CA ALA A 19 -2.61 -7.40 -7.43
C ALA A 19 -1.87 -8.74 -7.46
N ILE A 20 -1.60 -9.25 -8.66
CA ILE A 20 -0.83 -10.50 -8.83
C ILE A 20 0.62 -10.27 -8.39
N LEU A 21 1.24 -9.15 -8.76
CA LEU A 21 2.58 -8.81 -8.31
C LEU A 21 2.64 -8.68 -6.79
N ARG A 22 1.63 -8.03 -6.19
CA ARG A 22 1.52 -7.91 -4.74
C ARG A 22 1.46 -9.28 -4.06
N LEU A 23 0.58 -10.17 -4.50
CA LEU A 23 0.46 -11.50 -3.91
C LEU A 23 1.70 -12.36 -4.17
N ARG A 24 2.31 -12.29 -5.36
CA ARG A 24 3.58 -12.95 -5.67
C ARG A 24 4.74 -12.48 -4.82
N SER A 25 4.74 -11.22 -4.40
CA SER A 25 5.76 -10.73 -3.46
C SER A 25 5.61 -11.32 -2.05
N LEU A 26 4.49 -11.96 -1.74
CA LEU A 26 4.19 -12.60 -0.45
C LEU A 26 4.30 -14.13 -0.50
N ALA A 27 3.79 -14.76 -1.57
CA ALA A 27 3.75 -16.21 -1.73
C ALA A 27 4.04 -16.64 -3.17
N ALA A 28 4.37 -17.94 -3.36
CA ALA A 28 4.48 -18.52 -4.70
C ALA A 28 3.08 -18.75 -5.26
N LEU A 29 2.76 -18.11 -6.39
CA LEU A 29 1.49 -18.32 -7.07
C LEU A 29 1.68 -19.14 -8.33
N SER A 30 0.82 -20.16 -8.53
CA SER A 30 0.72 -20.95 -9.75
C SER A 30 0.18 -20.11 -10.92
N PRO A 31 0.46 -20.49 -12.16
CA PRO A 31 -0.18 -19.88 -13.33
C PRO A 31 -1.71 -19.99 -13.27
N GLU A 32 -2.23 -21.10 -12.78
CA GLU A 32 -3.66 -21.39 -12.61
C GLU A 32 -4.30 -20.43 -11.61
N GLY A 33 -3.72 -20.27 -10.41
CA GLY A 33 -4.18 -19.33 -9.39
C GLY A 33 -4.18 -17.88 -9.90
N CYS A 34 -3.13 -17.49 -10.63
CA CYS A 34 -3.07 -16.18 -11.27
C CYS A 34 -4.18 -16.01 -12.33
N GLY A 35 -4.48 -17.06 -13.11
CA GLY A 35 -5.53 -17.06 -14.13
C GLY A 35 -6.91 -16.90 -13.53
N LEU A 36 -7.22 -17.66 -12.46
CA LEU A 36 -8.48 -17.57 -11.72
C LEU A 36 -8.67 -16.17 -11.10
N LEU A 37 -7.64 -15.63 -10.46
CA LEU A 37 -7.72 -14.28 -9.89
C LEU A 37 -7.99 -13.22 -10.96
N ARG A 38 -7.31 -13.26 -12.12
CA ARG A 38 -7.57 -12.33 -13.23
C ARG A 38 -9.01 -12.42 -13.74
N ALA A 39 -9.53 -13.64 -13.89
CA ALA A 39 -10.88 -13.86 -14.38
C ALA A 39 -11.92 -13.21 -13.46
N VAL A 40 -11.79 -13.39 -12.15
CA VAL A 40 -12.71 -12.82 -11.17
C VAL A 40 -12.55 -11.30 -11.08
N LEU A 41 -11.33 -10.77 -11.05
CA LEU A 41 -11.06 -9.33 -11.00
C LEU A 41 -11.61 -8.56 -12.21
N GLY A 42 -11.69 -9.21 -13.38
CA GLY A 42 -12.24 -8.59 -14.59
C GLY A 42 -13.75 -8.47 -14.62
N GLN A 43 -14.49 -9.16 -13.76
CA GLN A 43 -15.96 -9.25 -13.86
C GLN A 43 -16.67 -7.99 -13.38
N ARG A 44 -16.21 -7.36 -12.29
CA ARG A 44 -16.87 -6.23 -11.63
C ARG A 44 -15.86 -5.11 -11.37
N MET A 45 -15.85 -4.14 -12.27
CA MET A 45 -14.97 -2.97 -12.16
C MET A 45 -15.78 -1.72 -11.79
N ARG A 46 -15.27 -0.95 -10.81
CA ARG A 46 -15.86 0.35 -10.44
C ARG A 46 -14.81 1.45 -10.53
N GLN A 47 -15.29 2.64 -10.91
CA GLN A 47 -14.52 3.88 -10.84
C GLN A 47 -15.13 4.76 -9.75
N ILE A 48 -14.28 5.27 -8.87
CA ILE A 48 -14.66 6.13 -7.75
C ILE A 48 -13.94 7.46 -7.94
N PRO A 49 -14.65 8.60 -7.89
CA PRO A 49 -14.01 9.89 -7.98
C PRO A 49 -13.15 10.19 -6.75
N SER A 50 -12.18 11.12 -6.92
CA SER A 50 -11.34 11.58 -5.81
C SER A 50 -12.19 12.14 -4.66
N ARG A 51 -11.79 11.84 -3.43
CA ARG A 51 -12.41 12.31 -2.19
C ARG A 51 -13.82 11.78 -1.92
N ALA A 52 -14.28 10.76 -2.68
CA ALA A 52 -15.54 10.07 -2.40
C ALA A 52 -15.32 8.86 -1.49
N ASP A 53 -16.34 8.56 -0.67
CA ASP A 53 -16.36 7.34 0.13
C ASP A 53 -16.60 6.12 -0.76
N ILE A 54 -15.81 5.08 -0.52
CA ILE A 54 -15.94 3.75 -1.12
C ILE A 54 -16.82 2.88 -0.21
N VAL A 55 -16.61 3.00 1.09
CA VAL A 55 -17.30 2.30 2.18
C VAL A 55 -17.44 3.25 3.34
N ARG A 56 -18.57 3.17 4.04
CA ARG A 56 -18.79 3.90 5.30
C ARG A 56 -18.84 2.93 6.48
N GLU A 57 -18.36 3.39 7.62
CA GLU A 57 -18.56 2.70 8.89
C GLU A 57 -20.06 2.44 9.13
N GLY A 58 -20.41 1.22 9.52
CA GLY A 58 -21.79 0.78 9.70
C GLY A 58 -22.45 0.19 8.44
N ASP A 59 -21.86 0.36 7.23
CA ASP A 59 -22.37 -0.28 6.03
C ASP A 59 -22.30 -1.82 6.14
N PRO A 60 -23.22 -2.57 5.52
CA PRO A 60 -23.07 -4.02 5.41
C PRO A 60 -21.91 -4.37 4.48
N PRO A 61 -21.00 -5.29 4.89
CA PRO A 61 -19.91 -5.76 4.02
C PRO A 61 -20.49 -6.62 2.89
N ARG A 62 -20.23 -6.23 1.63
CA ARG A 62 -20.83 -6.88 0.47
C ARG A 62 -19.84 -7.54 -0.46
N VAL A 63 -18.61 -7.02 -0.54
CA VAL A 63 -17.61 -7.43 -1.51
C VAL A 63 -16.20 -7.26 -0.95
N VAL A 64 -15.26 -8.10 -1.39
CA VAL A 64 -13.83 -7.87 -1.26
C VAL A 64 -13.40 -6.93 -2.38
N ARG A 65 -12.50 -5.99 -2.08
CA ARG A 65 -12.05 -4.98 -3.04
C ARG A 65 -10.58 -5.11 -3.34
N VAL A 66 -10.23 -4.89 -4.60
CA VAL A 66 -8.85 -4.90 -5.09
C VAL A 66 -8.59 -3.59 -5.82
N PHE A 67 -7.56 -2.86 -5.40
CA PHE A 67 -7.20 -1.57 -6.00
C PHE A 67 -6.32 -1.79 -7.23
N HIS A 68 -6.82 -1.41 -8.42
CA HIS A 68 -6.07 -1.48 -9.67
C HIS A 68 -5.33 -0.18 -9.97
N GLU A 69 -5.99 0.96 -9.71
CA GLU A 69 -5.44 2.29 -9.95
C GLU A 69 -5.89 3.26 -8.87
N GLY A 70 -5.05 4.27 -8.63
CA GLY A 70 -5.33 5.31 -7.66
C GLY A 70 -4.93 4.95 -6.23
N TRP A 71 -5.24 5.84 -5.32
CA TRP A 71 -4.94 5.75 -3.89
C TRP A 71 -6.19 5.93 -3.07
N ALA A 72 -6.31 5.16 -2.01
CA ALA A 72 -7.38 5.28 -1.03
C ALA A 72 -6.82 5.20 0.40
N CYS A 73 -7.65 5.49 1.38
CA CYS A 73 -7.29 5.33 2.78
C CYS A 73 -8.45 4.70 3.57
N ARG A 74 -8.09 3.88 4.56
CA ARG A 74 -8.98 3.44 5.63
C ARG A 74 -8.90 4.44 6.77
N TYR A 75 -10.02 4.81 7.33
CA TYR A 75 -10.05 5.78 8.43
C TYR A 75 -11.13 5.49 9.45
N LYS A 76 -10.87 5.97 10.67
CA LYS A 76 -11.86 6.11 11.74
C LYS A 76 -12.12 7.58 11.99
N GLN A 77 -13.33 7.91 12.39
CA GLN A 77 -13.72 9.28 12.70
C GLN A 77 -14.41 9.33 14.05
N LEU A 78 -14.04 10.32 14.87
CA LEU A 78 -14.71 10.59 16.14
C LEU A 78 -16.01 11.37 15.91
N PRO A 79 -16.95 11.36 16.87
CA PRO A 79 -18.21 12.13 16.73
C PRO A 79 -17.99 13.64 16.55
N ASP A 80 -16.88 14.19 17.00
CA ASP A 80 -16.51 15.60 16.84
C ASP A 80 -15.86 15.92 15.47
N GLY A 81 -15.77 14.93 14.58
CA GLY A 81 -15.24 15.07 13.23
C GLY A 81 -13.74 14.84 13.08
N ARG A 82 -12.98 14.69 14.18
CA ARG A 82 -11.55 14.33 14.10
C ARG A 82 -11.39 12.97 13.43
N ARG A 83 -10.48 12.89 12.46
CA ARG A 83 -10.26 11.72 11.62
C ARG A 83 -8.85 11.19 11.80
N GLN A 84 -8.71 9.86 11.96
CA GLN A 84 -7.45 9.15 11.92
C GLN A 84 -7.40 8.24 10.69
N ILE A 85 -6.43 8.43 9.82
CA ILE A 85 -6.12 7.45 8.77
C ILE A 85 -5.34 6.32 9.42
N VAL A 86 -5.81 5.09 9.21
CA VAL A 86 -5.22 3.88 9.80
C VAL A 86 -4.57 2.96 8.76
N ALA A 87 -4.80 3.20 7.46
CA ALA A 87 -4.09 2.53 6.36
C ALA A 87 -4.18 3.36 5.08
N PHE A 88 -3.19 3.19 4.19
CA PHE A 88 -3.28 3.59 2.79
C PHE A 88 -3.37 2.36 1.91
N PHE A 89 -4.22 2.45 0.89
CA PHE A 89 -4.34 1.48 -0.19
C PHE A 89 -3.71 2.05 -1.45
N ILE A 90 -2.84 1.25 -2.07
CA ILE A 90 -2.14 1.53 -3.31
C ILE A 90 -2.51 0.49 -4.37
N PRO A 91 -2.17 0.69 -5.66
CA PRO A 91 -2.42 -0.34 -6.67
C PRO A 91 -1.81 -1.69 -6.28
N GLY A 92 -2.61 -2.74 -6.38
CA GLY A 92 -2.25 -4.10 -5.99
C GLY A 92 -2.78 -4.53 -4.62
N ASP A 93 -3.15 -3.60 -3.74
CA ASP A 93 -3.67 -3.96 -2.43
C ASP A 93 -5.07 -4.57 -2.54
N LEU A 94 -5.30 -5.59 -1.70
CA LEU A 94 -6.62 -6.11 -1.37
C LEU A 94 -7.11 -5.48 -0.07
N CYS A 95 -8.40 -5.34 0.04
CA CYS A 95 -9.03 -4.70 1.17
C CYS A 95 -10.20 -5.56 1.64
N ASP A 96 -10.20 -5.82 2.94
CA ASP A 96 -11.31 -6.46 3.63
C ASP A 96 -11.60 -7.90 3.15
N SER A 97 -10.56 -8.75 2.98
CA SER A 97 -10.68 -10.10 2.44
C SER A 97 -11.63 -11.01 3.23
N GLY A 98 -11.76 -10.80 4.54
CA GLY A 98 -12.66 -11.57 5.40
C GLY A 98 -13.86 -10.77 5.93
N VAL A 99 -14.07 -9.54 5.46
CA VAL A 99 -15.04 -8.61 6.06
C VAL A 99 -16.49 -9.09 5.98
N PHE A 100 -16.82 -9.93 4.99
CA PHE A 100 -18.16 -10.53 4.85
C PHE A 100 -18.52 -11.53 5.97
N LEU A 101 -17.59 -11.85 6.86
CA LEU A 101 -17.84 -12.60 8.10
C LEU A 101 -18.35 -11.70 9.23
N LEU A 102 -18.33 -10.38 9.03
CA LEU A 102 -18.83 -9.39 9.98
C LEU A 102 -20.19 -8.87 9.55
N ASP A 103 -21.01 -8.44 10.51
CA ASP A 103 -22.34 -7.88 10.22
C ASP A 103 -22.26 -6.46 9.64
N ARG A 104 -21.27 -5.69 10.06
CA ARG A 104 -21.11 -4.28 9.67
C ARG A 104 -19.64 -3.90 9.57
N MET A 105 -19.37 -2.95 8.68
CA MET A 105 -18.04 -2.32 8.59
C MET A 105 -17.76 -1.51 9.86
N ASP A 106 -16.60 -1.73 10.46
CA ASP A 106 -16.13 -1.02 11.64
C ASP A 106 -15.29 0.22 11.32
N HIS A 107 -15.13 0.53 10.03
CA HIS A 107 -14.30 1.63 9.50
C HIS A 107 -14.88 2.15 8.17
N SER A 108 -14.37 3.30 7.75
CA SER A 108 -14.67 3.88 6.44
C SER A 108 -13.45 3.81 5.52
N ILE A 109 -13.71 3.76 4.20
CA ILE A 109 -12.69 3.83 3.15
C ILE A 109 -13.04 4.94 2.19
N ALA A 110 -12.09 5.84 1.91
CA ALA A 110 -12.28 6.94 0.97
C ALA A 110 -11.18 6.98 -0.08
N ALA A 111 -11.54 7.35 -1.30
CA ALA A 111 -10.61 7.60 -2.39
C ALA A 111 -9.80 8.88 -2.14
N ILE A 112 -8.48 8.83 -2.25
CA ILE A 112 -7.60 10.01 -2.21
C ILE A 112 -7.46 10.61 -3.60
N THR A 113 -7.25 9.78 -4.60
CA THR A 113 -7.26 10.12 -6.03
C THR A 113 -8.47 9.47 -6.70
N PRO A 114 -8.74 9.70 -7.99
CA PRO A 114 -9.63 8.79 -8.72
C PRO A 114 -9.12 7.36 -8.58
N VAL A 115 -10.00 6.41 -8.25
CA VAL A 115 -9.69 5.00 -7.99
C VAL A 115 -10.43 4.12 -9.00
N LYS A 116 -9.72 3.11 -9.53
CA LYS A 116 -10.31 1.99 -10.24
C LYS A 116 -10.11 0.74 -9.41
N LEU A 117 -11.19 0.07 -9.04
CA LEU A 117 -11.17 -1.12 -8.21
C LEU A 117 -11.99 -2.25 -8.81
N GLY A 118 -11.54 -3.49 -8.53
CA GLY A 118 -12.29 -4.71 -8.77
C GLY A 118 -13.06 -5.11 -7.53
N GLU A 119 -14.28 -5.61 -7.70
CA GLU A 119 -15.12 -6.13 -6.62
C GLU A 119 -15.30 -7.64 -6.78
N ILE A 120 -15.00 -8.40 -5.74
CA ILE A 120 -15.14 -9.85 -5.66
C ILE A 120 -16.29 -10.16 -4.72
N LEU A 121 -17.28 -10.92 -5.18
CA LEU A 121 -18.36 -11.39 -4.31
C LEU A 121 -17.83 -12.41 -3.29
N PRO A 122 -18.45 -12.52 -2.09
CA PRO A 122 -18.03 -13.51 -1.09
C PRO A 122 -18.01 -14.95 -1.63
N ALA A 123 -18.99 -15.33 -2.46
CA ALA A 123 -19.04 -16.65 -3.06
C ALA A 123 -17.86 -16.92 -4.01
N ASP A 124 -17.52 -15.92 -4.86
CA ASP A 124 -16.36 -15.99 -5.78
C ASP A 124 -15.05 -16.03 -4.99
N PHE A 125 -14.95 -15.26 -3.90
CA PHE A 125 -13.77 -15.27 -3.02
C PHE A 125 -13.55 -16.63 -2.35
N VAL A 126 -14.62 -17.24 -1.83
CA VAL A 126 -14.57 -18.59 -1.25
C VAL A 126 -14.24 -19.64 -2.31
N HIS A 127 -14.79 -19.50 -3.53
CA HIS A 127 -14.45 -20.38 -4.66
C HIS A 127 -12.95 -20.28 -5.01
N LEU A 128 -12.42 -19.06 -5.19
CA LEU A 128 -10.99 -18.83 -5.43
C LEU A 128 -10.10 -19.52 -4.39
N ALA A 129 -10.44 -19.37 -3.09
CA ALA A 129 -9.67 -19.95 -2.00
C ALA A 129 -9.68 -21.50 -2.01
N ARG A 130 -10.74 -22.11 -2.54
CA ARG A 130 -10.85 -23.57 -2.65
C ARG A 130 -10.11 -24.15 -3.86
N GLU A 131 -10.25 -23.50 -5.02
CA GLU A 131 -9.67 -23.97 -6.27
C GLU A 131 -8.17 -23.69 -6.40
N ALA A 132 -7.66 -22.66 -5.67
CA ALA A 132 -6.25 -22.28 -5.69
C ALA A 132 -5.71 -22.12 -4.24
N PRO A 133 -5.25 -23.22 -3.62
CA PRO A 133 -4.72 -23.19 -2.24
C PRO A 133 -3.53 -22.24 -2.06
N ASP A 134 -2.68 -22.10 -3.06
CA ASP A 134 -1.57 -21.16 -3.10
C ASP A 134 -2.05 -19.69 -3.06
N LEU A 135 -3.16 -19.40 -3.73
CA LEU A 135 -3.80 -18.10 -3.66
C LEU A 135 -4.44 -17.86 -2.29
N ALA A 136 -5.07 -18.87 -1.68
CA ALA A 136 -5.61 -18.79 -0.33
C ALA A 136 -4.50 -18.50 0.71
N GLU A 137 -3.34 -19.14 0.57
CA GLU A 137 -2.15 -18.87 1.39
C GLU A 137 -1.69 -17.41 1.21
N ALA A 138 -1.54 -16.94 -0.04
CA ALA A 138 -1.11 -15.58 -0.34
C ALA A 138 -2.08 -14.52 0.23
N LEU A 139 -3.38 -14.76 0.15
CA LEU A 139 -4.42 -13.89 0.73
C LEU A 139 -4.33 -13.86 2.26
N THR A 140 -4.10 -15.02 2.90
CA THR A 140 -3.91 -15.11 4.35
C THR A 140 -2.66 -14.33 4.79
N ILE A 141 -1.54 -14.50 4.09
CA ILE A 141 -0.31 -13.73 4.37
C ILE A 141 -0.57 -12.23 4.18
N SER A 142 -1.31 -11.82 3.16
CA SER A 142 -1.66 -10.41 2.92
C SER A 142 -2.43 -9.80 4.11
N GLU A 143 -3.36 -10.53 4.73
CA GLU A 143 -4.05 -10.07 5.94
C GLU A 143 -3.09 -9.98 7.14
N LEU A 144 -2.22 -10.96 7.32
CA LEU A 144 -1.21 -10.93 8.39
C LEU A 144 -0.24 -9.73 8.23
N VAL A 145 0.15 -9.40 7.00
CA VAL A 145 0.95 -8.21 6.69
C VAL A 145 0.17 -6.94 7.01
N THR A 146 -1.12 -6.88 6.69
CA THR A 146 -1.96 -5.74 7.05
C THR A 146 -1.98 -5.51 8.57
N VAL A 147 -2.11 -6.57 9.37
CA VAL A 147 -2.03 -6.50 10.82
C VAL A 147 -0.60 -6.11 11.30
N ALA A 148 0.44 -6.57 10.62
CA ALA A 148 1.83 -6.18 10.94
C ALA A 148 2.06 -4.68 10.69
N ILE A 149 1.57 -4.13 9.57
CA ILE A 149 1.59 -2.69 9.29
C ILE A 149 0.87 -1.90 10.39
N GLN A 150 -0.29 -2.37 10.86
CA GLN A 150 -1.02 -1.73 11.96
C GLN A 150 -0.21 -1.68 13.26
N ARG A 151 0.53 -2.76 13.59
CA ARG A 151 1.42 -2.78 14.76
C ARG A 151 2.54 -1.76 14.63
N GLU A 152 3.17 -1.66 13.45
CA GLU A 152 4.22 -0.65 13.18
C GLU A 152 3.69 0.79 13.27
N TRP A 153 2.48 1.05 12.77
CA TRP A 153 1.86 2.37 12.89
C TRP A 153 1.52 2.70 14.35
N THR A 154 1.05 1.72 15.12
CA THR A 154 0.78 1.87 16.57
C THR A 154 2.07 2.20 17.31
N LEU A 155 3.16 1.46 17.07
CA LEU A 155 4.49 1.75 17.61
C LEU A 155 4.94 3.17 17.20
N GLY A 156 4.74 3.53 15.93
CA GLY A 156 5.07 4.85 15.41
C GLY A 156 4.35 5.97 16.15
N LEU A 157 3.04 5.84 16.37
CA LEU A 157 2.24 6.83 17.09
C LEU A 157 2.68 7.00 18.54
N GLY A 158 3.11 5.91 19.19
CA GLY A 158 3.49 5.92 20.60
C GLY A 158 4.94 6.28 20.90
N GLN A 159 5.89 5.91 20.03
CA GLN A 159 7.32 5.95 20.38
C GLN A 159 8.20 6.74 19.40
N ARG A 160 7.82 6.84 18.11
CA ARG A 160 8.65 7.54 17.12
C ARG A 160 8.47 9.05 17.19
N SER A 161 9.53 9.80 16.99
CA SER A 161 9.49 11.26 16.76
C SER A 161 8.70 11.60 15.49
N ALA A 162 8.36 12.86 15.30
CA ALA A 162 7.65 13.31 14.10
C ALA A 162 8.42 13.02 12.81
N LEU A 163 9.75 13.20 12.82
CA LEU A 163 10.61 12.94 11.68
C LEU A 163 10.62 11.44 11.36
N GLU A 164 10.89 10.61 12.34
CA GLU A 164 10.91 9.16 12.18
C GLU A 164 9.57 8.62 11.66
N ARG A 165 8.45 9.14 12.17
CA ARG A 165 7.10 8.73 11.80
C ARG A 165 6.77 9.03 10.34
N VAL A 166 7.09 10.25 9.89
CA VAL A 166 6.88 10.66 8.49
C VAL A 166 7.83 9.93 7.55
N ALA A 167 9.11 9.80 7.94
CA ALA A 167 10.10 9.06 7.17
C ALA A 167 9.73 7.56 7.07
N HIS A 168 9.28 6.94 8.16
CA HIS A 168 8.83 5.55 8.18
C HIS A 168 7.65 5.30 7.21
N LEU A 169 6.63 6.18 7.23
CA LEU A 169 5.52 6.11 6.28
C LEU A 169 6.01 6.19 4.82
N MET A 170 6.99 7.05 4.52
CA MET A 170 7.55 7.17 3.18
C MET A 170 8.33 5.92 2.76
N CYS A 171 9.13 5.35 3.65
CA CYS A 171 9.86 4.09 3.41
C CYS A 171 8.90 2.92 3.19
N GLU A 172 7.86 2.77 4.01
CA GLU A 172 6.84 1.73 3.86
C GLU A 172 6.17 1.82 2.48
N LEU A 173 5.67 3.00 2.13
CA LEU A 173 5.00 3.21 0.85
C LEU A 173 5.94 2.99 -0.34
N TYR A 174 7.22 3.41 -0.23
CA TYR A 174 8.23 3.16 -1.24
C TYR A 174 8.42 1.66 -1.48
N VAL A 175 8.65 0.88 -0.41
CA VAL A 175 8.88 -0.57 -0.51
C VAL A 175 7.64 -1.29 -1.07
N ARG A 176 6.44 -0.89 -0.65
CA ARG A 176 5.19 -1.47 -1.16
C ARG A 176 4.94 -1.13 -2.63
N MET A 177 5.26 0.10 -3.07
CA MET A 177 5.15 0.51 -4.48
C MET A 177 6.20 -0.19 -5.35
N ASP A 178 7.42 -0.40 -4.83
CA ASP A 178 8.49 -1.12 -5.52
C ASP A 178 8.12 -2.59 -5.74
N ALA A 179 7.53 -3.25 -4.74
CA ALA A 179 7.08 -4.64 -4.82
C ALA A 179 6.04 -4.89 -5.92
N VAL A 180 5.34 -3.87 -6.39
CA VAL A 180 4.37 -3.94 -7.51
C VAL A 180 4.89 -3.26 -8.79
N GLY A 181 6.19 -2.91 -8.85
CA GLY A 181 6.83 -2.34 -10.03
C GLY A 181 6.40 -0.91 -10.36
N LEU A 182 6.00 -0.12 -9.36
CA LEU A 182 5.53 1.26 -9.52
C LEU A 182 6.53 2.32 -9.04
N VAL A 183 7.79 1.93 -8.82
CA VAL A 183 8.92 2.82 -8.57
C VAL A 183 9.79 2.90 -9.82
N GLU A 184 10.09 4.12 -10.26
CA GLU A 184 10.95 4.39 -11.42
C GLU A 184 12.03 5.41 -11.04
N GLY A 185 13.30 5.05 -11.15
CA GLY A 185 14.42 5.93 -10.79
C GLY A 185 14.38 6.43 -9.34
N GLY A 186 13.91 5.59 -8.41
CA GLY A 186 13.75 5.93 -7.01
C GLY A 186 12.53 6.81 -6.70
N ALA A 187 11.66 7.08 -7.69
CA ALA A 187 10.49 7.94 -7.54
C ALA A 187 9.18 7.18 -7.81
N PHE A 188 8.12 7.55 -7.10
CA PHE A 188 6.79 7.00 -7.27
C PHE A 188 5.69 8.05 -7.07
N SER A 189 4.46 7.72 -7.46
CA SER A 189 3.30 8.57 -7.23
C SER A 189 3.02 8.70 -5.74
N PHE A 190 2.96 9.93 -5.22
CA PHE A 190 2.71 10.23 -3.82
C PHE A 190 1.70 11.38 -3.71
N PRO A 191 0.41 11.09 -3.85
CA PRO A 191 -0.64 12.11 -3.94
C PRO A 191 -1.11 12.65 -2.59
N LEU A 192 -0.47 12.22 -1.49
CA LEU A 192 -0.88 12.57 -0.13
C LEU A 192 -0.65 14.07 0.14
N THR A 193 -1.66 14.71 0.69
CA THR A 193 -1.54 16.08 1.22
C THR A 193 -0.92 16.08 2.62
N GLN A 194 -0.49 17.24 3.10
CA GLN A 194 -0.03 17.38 4.48
C GLN A 194 -1.11 17.02 5.50
N VAL A 195 -2.39 17.21 5.15
CA VAL A 195 -3.53 16.81 5.98
C VAL A 195 -3.64 15.28 6.02
N ASP A 196 -3.49 14.59 4.87
CA ASP A 196 -3.53 13.13 4.81
C ASP A 196 -2.36 12.51 5.62
N ILE A 197 -1.14 13.06 5.45
CA ILE A 197 0.04 12.62 6.22
C ILE A 197 -0.18 12.88 7.71
N GLY A 198 -0.66 14.07 8.09
CA GLY A 198 -0.94 14.41 9.47
C GLY A 198 -1.98 13.49 10.10
N SER A 199 -3.07 13.20 9.36
CA SER A 199 -4.12 12.27 9.82
C SER A 199 -3.62 10.83 9.96
N ALA A 200 -2.57 10.42 9.23
CA ALA A 200 -1.96 9.10 9.37
C ALA A 200 -0.93 9.03 10.52
N THR A 201 -0.19 10.13 10.72
CA THR A 201 0.95 10.17 11.65
C THR A 201 0.63 10.84 12.99
N GLY A 202 -0.61 11.31 13.21
CA GLY A 202 -1.00 12.02 14.43
C GLY A 202 -0.33 13.39 14.58
N LEU A 203 -0.04 14.07 13.44
CA LEU A 203 0.63 15.38 13.41
C LEU A 203 -0.29 16.44 12.82
N THR A 204 -0.07 17.70 13.23
CA THR A 204 -0.73 18.82 12.53
C THR A 204 -0.11 19.05 11.15
N PRO A 205 -0.85 19.61 10.16
CA PRO A 205 -0.29 19.93 8.85
C PRO A 205 0.94 20.83 8.90
N VAL A 206 0.98 21.76 9.86
CA VAL A 206 2.14 22.64 10.08
C VAL A 206 3.38 21.83 10.52
N HIS A 207 3.18 20.88 11.42
CA HIS A 207 4.26 20.01 11.88
C HIS A 207 4.74 19.09 10.75
N VAL A 208 3.82 18.51 9.97
CA VAL A 208 4.16 17.74 8.76
C VAL A 208 5.00 18.59 7.79
N ASN A 209 4.59 19.83 7.52
CA ASN A 209 5.35 20.71 6.63
C ASN A 209 6.79 20.89 7.13
N ARG A 210 6.98 21.21 8.42
CA ARG A 210 8.31 21.38 9.03
C ARG A 210 9.16 20.12 8.85
N THR A 211 8.60 18.94 9.13
CA THR A 211 9.27 17.65 8.98
C THR A 211 9.66 17.37 7.52
N LEU A 212 8.78 17.66 6.56
CA LEU A 212 9.07 17.52 5.14
C LEU A 212 10.20 18.45 4.67
N GLN A 213 10.27 19.70 5.18
CA GLN A 213 11.35 20.62 4.88
C GLN A 213 12.69 20.12 5.47
N GLU A 214 12.66 19.54 6.66
CA GLU A 214 13.84 18.96 7.29
C GLU A 214 14.38 17.76 6.48
N LEU A 215 13.53 16.82 6.08
CA LEU A 215 13.92 15.68 5.24
C LEU A 215 14.52 16.14 3.89
N ARG A 216 13.97 17.20 3.28
CA ARG A 216 14.51 17.81 2.06
C ARG A 216 15.88 18.45 2.31
N ARG A 217 16.02 19.23 3.39
CA ARG A 217 17.27 19.92 3.75
C ARG A 217 18.40 18.92 4.03
N CYS A 218 18.07 17.75 4.58
CA CYS A 218 19.01 16.65 4.77
C CYS A 218 19.32 15.87 3.48
N GLY A 219 18.75 16.24 2.34
CA GLY A 219 19.01 15.55 1.07
C GLY A 219 18.42 14.13 1.00
N LEU A 220 17.45 13.79 1.86
CA LEU A 220 16.90 12.44 1.92
C LEU A 220 15.77 12.23 0.91
N ILE A 221 14.99 13.27 0.63
CA ILE A 221 13.84 13.21 -0.26
C ILE A 221 13.74 14.41 -1.20
N GLU A 222 13.12 14.16 -2.36
CA GLU A 222 12.55 15.19 -3.23
C GLU A 222 11.04 14.93 -3.33
N LEU A 223 10.22 15.92 -2.98
CA LEU A 223 8.76 15.82 -3.05
C LEU A 223 8.20 17.00 -3.83
N GLY A 224 7.57 16.73 -4.96
CA GLY A 224 6.98 17.74 -5.82
C GLY A 224 6.05 17.12 -6.86
N ARG A 225 5.08 17.89 -7.37
CA ARG A 225 4.15 17.45 -8.44
C ARG A 225 3.48 16.10 -8.15
N ARG A 226 3.13 15.82 -6.89
CA ARG A 226 2.54 14.55 -6.41
C ARG A 226 3.44 13.33 -6.67
N ARG A 227 4.74 13.51 -6.68
CA ARG A 227 5.74 12.44 -6.74
C ARG A 227 6.71 12.59 -5.58
N LEU A 228 7.09 11.48 -4.99
CA LEU A 228 8.14 11.37 -3.99
C LEU A 228 9.29 10.59 -4.61
N LYS A 229 10.50 11.14 -4.49
CA LYS A 229 11.75 10.48 -4.81
C LYS A 229 12.57 10.34 -3.55
N LEU A 230 13.02 9.15 -3.26
CA LEU A 230 14.01 8.90 -2.24
C LEU A 230 15.39 9.13 -2.86
N LEU A 231 16.10 10.15 -2.38
CA LEU A 231 17.43 10.50 -2.90
C LEU A 231 18.49 9.57 -2.32
N ASP A 232 18.35 9.21 -1.04
CA ASP A 232 19.17 8.21 -0.36
C ASP A 232 18.21 7.29 0.44
N PRO A 233 17.75 6.17 -0.15
CA PRO A 233 16.83 5.24 0.53
C PRO A 233 17.42 4.65 1.80
N LEU A 234 18.71 4.31 1.83
CA LEU A 234 19.33 3.69 3.01
C LEU A 234 19.44 4.68 4.17
N ALA A 235 19.87 5.91 3.89
CA ALA A 235 19.93 6.96 4.91
C ALA A 235 18.53 7.33 5.42
N LEU A 236 17.49 7.35 4.55
CA LEU A 236 16.12 7.60 4.97
C LEU A 236 15.59 6.46 5.85
N MET A 237 15.84 5.19 5.49
CA MET A 237 15.48 4.02 6.29
C MET A 237 16.15 4.04 7.66
N ALA A 238 17.45 4.40 7.72
CA ALA A 238 18.16 4.57 8.98
C ALA A 238 17.57 5.69 9.84
N ALA A 239 17.28 6.87 9.26
CA ALA A 239 16.65 7.99 9.95
C ALA A 239 15.22 7.67 10.45
N ALA A 240 14.52 6.77 9.78
CA ALA A 240 13.18 6.30 10.13
C ALA A 240 13.18 5.14 11.13
N MET A 241 14.33 4.56 11.44
CA MET A 241 14.46 3.25 12.12
C MET A 241 13.55 2.20 11.45
N PHE A 242 13.58 2.18 10.10
CA PHE A 242 12.71 1.36 9.28
C PHE A 242 13.37 0.02 8.95
N ASP A 243 12.74 -1.07 9.35
CA ASP A 243 13.07 -2.44 8.91
C ASP A 243 11.88 -2.99 8.10
N PRO A 244 12.03 -3.28 6.81
CA PRO A 244 10.95 -3.82 5.98
C PRO A 244 10.53 -5.26 6.34
N GLY A 245 11.12 -5.89 7.34
CA GLY A 245 10.85 -7.28 7.74
C GLY A 245 9.38 -7.58 7.99
N TYR A 246 8.64 -6.65 8.56
CA TYR A 246 7.21 -6.80 8.84
C TYR A 246 6.32 -6.82 7.60
N LEU A 247 6.85 -6.44 6.44
CA LEU A 247 6.14 -6.52 5.15
C LEU A 247 6.19 -7.92 4.53
N HIS A 248 7.02 -8.83 5.08
CA HIS A 248 7.15 -10.23 4.70
C HIS A 248 7.33 -10.48 3.19
N LEU A 249 8.03 -9.56 2.50
CA LEU A 249 8.32 -9.70 1.08
C LEU A 249 9.33 -10.83 0.85
N ARG A 250 9.08 -11.71 -0.13
CA ARG A 250 9.90 -12.91 -0.41
C ARG A 250 11.31 -12.55 -0.91
N ASP A 251 11.42 -11.61 -1.83
CA ASP A 251 12.69 -11.13 -2.39
C ASP A 251 13.06 -9.80 -1.71
N ARG A 252 13.49 -9.90 -0.46
CA ARG A 252 13.83 -8.73 0.35
C ARG A 252 15.17 -8.15 -0.11
N PRO A 253 15.26 -6.85 -0.51
CA PRO A 253 16.55 -6.20 -0.57
C PRO A 253 17.21 -6.27 0.82
N PRO A 254 18.53 -6.51 0.91
CA PRO A 254 19.22 -6.59 2.20
C PRO A 254 19.00 -5.30 2.97
N GLY A 255 18.35 -5.42 4.11
CA GLY A 255 18.24 -4.33 5.08
C GLY A 255 19.63 -4.00 5.63
N PRO A 256 19.85 -2.81 6.23
CA PRO A 256 21.09 -2.51 6.91
C PRO A 256 21.33 -3.62 7.93
N SER A 257 22.45 -4.33 7.79
CA SER A 257 22.83 -5.39 8.72
C SER A 257 22.85 -4.79 10.13
N ALA A 258 21.97 -5.28 11.00
CA ALA A 258 22.14 -5.06 12.41
C ALA A 258 23.49 -5.70 12.78
N SER A 259 24.51 -4.88 12.96
CA SER A 259 25.73 -5.30 13.64
C SER A 259 25.28 -5.77 15.03
N ALA A 260 25.38 -7.07 15.25
CA ALA A 260 25.14 -7.67 16.56
C ALA A 260 26.11 -7.05 17.58
N PRO A 261 25.68 -6.94 18.85
CA PRO A 261 26.49 -6.39 19.95
C PRO A 261 27.73 -7.20 20.24
#